data_d5122d55cf8d9d2d701d46a37bf35309
#
_entry.id   d5122d55cf8d9d2d701d46a37bf35309
#
_cell.length_a   1.000
_cell.length_b   1.000
_cell.length_c   1.000
_cell.angle_alpha   90.00
_cell.angle_beta   90.00
_cell.angle_gamma   90.00
#
_symmetry.space_group_name_H-M   'P 1'
#
loop_
_entity.id
_entity.type
_entity.pdbx_description
1 polymer ?
#
loop_
_entity_poly.entity_id
_entity_poly.type
_entity_poly.pdbx_seq_one_letter_code
_entity_poly.pdbx_strand_id
1 'polypeptide(L)'
;LYIINNKMYRVFKFGGASIKDASSITNVSEILKSYIEDDLVIVFSAIGKVTNMLEKIVDAYFYNEDDPFALLDDTKQFHLNIVDTLFDEKHSIHSDINNLFVEIEWVIEDKEVNGDYSYIYDQIVSLGEFISTKILSTYLNECGLENNLIDARDLIRTDNTYRNAKVDWQKTTNLINSNIKSKWCITQGFIGCTSENFTTTLG
;
A
#
# COMPACT_ATOMS: atom_id res chain seq x y z
N LEU A 1 -10.23 16.38 11.27
CA LEU A 1 -9.14 17.36 11.29
C LEU A 1 -8.12 16.97 12.35
N TYR A 2 -6.85 16.98 11.99
CA TYR A 2 -5.75 16.61 12.87
C TYR A 2 -4.68 17.69 12.83
N ILE A 3 -4.00 17.95 13.96
CA ILE A 3 -2.90 18.91 14.02
C ILE A 3 -1.58 18.15 14.01
N ILE A 4 -0.77 18.41 12.98
CA ILE A 4 0.58 17.88 12.82
C ILE A 4 1.51 19.09 12.66
N ASN A 5 2.51 19.26 13.52
CA ASN A 5 3.45 20.39 13.49
C ASN A 5 2.77 21.78 13.45
N ASN A 6 1.72 21.99 14.25
CA ASN A 6 0.91 23.20 14.25
C ASN A 6 0.17 23.51 12.95
N LYS A 7 0.12 22.58 12.01
CA LYS A 7 -0.62 22.66 10.75
C LYS A 7 -1.82 21.74 10.82
N MET A 8 -2.96 22.19 10.33
CA MET A 8 -4.20 21.42 10.36
C MET A 8 -4.32 20.61 9.07
N TYR A 9 -4.36 19.30 9.22
CA TYR A 9 -4.58 18.36 8.11
C TYR A 9 -5.99 17.76 8.15
N ARG A 10 -6.57 17.61 6.99
CA ARG A 10 -7.75 16.77 6.78
C ARG A 10 -7.26 15.37 6.39
N VAL A 11 -7.80 14.34 7.02
CA VAL A 11 -7.44 12.95 6.71
C VAL A 11 -8.57 12.30 5.95
N PHE A 12 -8.26 11.73 4.80
CA PHE A 12 -9.14 10.87 4.01
C PHE A 12 -8.63 9.43 4.03
N LYS A 13 -9.56 8.48 4.14
CA LYS A 13 -9.25 7.06 3.94
C LYS A 13 -10.13 6.50 2.84
N PHE A 14 -9.50 5.89 1.83
CA PHE A 14 -10.18 5.16 0.76
C PHE A 14 -9.89 3.67 0.92
N GLY A 15 -10.94 2.88 1.20
CA GLY A 15 -10.85 1.43 1.26
C GLY A 15 -10.89 0.81 -0.13
N GLY A 16 -10.55 -0.48 -0.26
CA GLY A 16 -10.46 -1.20 -1.52
C GLY A 16 -11.72 -1.11 -2.39
N ALA A 17 -12.91 -1.11 -1.80
CA ALA A 17 -14.17 -0.93 -2.54
C ALA A 17 -14.29 0.44 -3.22
N SER A 18 -13.64 1.48 -2.69
CA SER A 18 -13.65 2.83 -3.24
C SER A 18 -12.64 3.04 -4.37
N ILE A 19 -11.71 2.09 -4.55
CA ILE A 19 -10.61 2.15 -5.52
C ILE A 19 -10.48 0.82 -6.28
N LYS A 20 -11.61 0.14 -6.53
CA LYS A 20 -11.62 -1.25 -7.03
C LYS A 20 -11.20 -1.42 -8.49
N ASP A 21 -11.17 -0.36 -9.28
CA ASP A 21 -10.88 -0.34 -10.71
C ASP A 21 -10.44 1.07 -11.17
N ALA A 22 -9.98 1.19 -12.41
CA ALA A 22 -9.52 2.46 -12.99
C ALA A 22 -10.59 3.57 -12.92
N SER A 23 -11.85 3.25 -13.16
CA SER A 23 -12.97 4.22 -13.08
C SER A 23 -13.14 4.76 -11.66
N SER A 24 -13.05 3.89 -10.65
CA SER A 24 -13.11 4.28 -9.23
C SER A 24 -11.93 5.19 -8.85
N ILE A 25 -10.73 4.89 -9.34
CA ILE A 25 -9.52 5.70 -9.13
C ILE A 25 -9.69 7.08 -9.76
N THR A 26 -10.21 7.16 -10.99
CA THR A 26 -10.54 8.43 -11.64
C THR A 26 -11.56 9.22 -10.83
N ASN A 27 -12.61 8.58 -10.32
CA ASN A 27 -13.60 9.24 -9.47
C ASN A 27 -12.98 9.79 -8.16
N VAL A 28 -12.05 9.07 -7.56
CA VAL A 28 -11.31 9.57 -6.37
C VAL A 28 -10.53 10.82 -6.71
N SER A 29 -9.88 10.91 -7.88
CA SER A 29 -9.18 12.13 -8.29
C SER A 29 -10.13 13.32 -8.43
N GLU A 30 -11.32 13.12 -8.99
CA GLU A 30 -12.32 14.19 -9.11
C GLU A 30 -12.84 14.66 -7.74
N ILE A 31 -13.05 13.75 -6.80
CA ILE A 31 -13.40 14.10 -5.41
C ILE A 31 -12.29 14.95 -4.79
N LEU A 32 -11.04 14.54 -4.92
CA LEU A 32 -9.90 15.21 -4.31
C LEU A 32 -9.63 16.59 -4.89
N LYS A 33 -9.96 16.86 -6.15
CA LYS A 33 -9.88 18.21 -6.77
C LYS A 33 -10.66 19.26 -5.98
N SER A 34 -11.75 18.88 -5.34
CA SER A 34 -12.55 19.79 -4.51
C SER A 34 -11.85 20.24 -3.23
N TYR A 35 -10.72 19.63 -2.89
CA TYR A 35 -9.93 19.90 -1.68
C TYR A 35 -8.52 20.40 -2.00
N ILE A 36 -8.31 20.94 -3.21
CA ILE A 36 -6.97 21.35 -3.67
C ILE A 36 -6.33 22.41 -2.77
N GLU A 37 -7.12 23.21 -2.07
CA GLU A 37 -6.62 24.23 -1.14
C GLU A 37 -6.34 23.69 0.27
N ASP A 38 -6.82 22.49 0.59
CA ASP A 38 -6.64 21.89 1.91
C ASP A 38 -5.27 21.18 2.02
N ASP A 39 -4.78 21.08 3.25
CA ASP A 39 -3.67 20.19 3.59
C ASP A 39 -4.22 18.79 3.88
N LEU A 40 -3.76 17.78 3.14
CA LEU A 40 -4.32 16.44 3.17
C LEU A 40 -3.31 15.37 3.60
N VAL A 41 -3.78 14.45 4.41
CA VAL A 41 -3.19 13.11 4.54
C VAL A 41 -4.19 12.12 3.96
N ILE A 42 -3.79 11.39 2.94
CA ILE A 42 -4.64 10.47 2.21
C ILE A 42 -4.11 9.05 2.42
N VAL A 43 -4.96 8.20 2.97
CA VAL A 43 -4.64 6.80 3.28
C VAL A 43 -5.39 5.90 2.31
N PHE A 44 -4.66 5.10 1.54
CA PHE A 44 -5.24 4.11 0.64
C PHE A 44 -5.01 2.69 1.16
N SER A 45 -6.00 1.83 0.99
CA SER A 45 -5.88 0.39 1.16
C SER A 45 -5.52 -0.29 -0.18
N ALA A 46 -5.31 -1.60 -0.17
CA ALA A 46 -5.17 -2.40 -1.38
C ALA A 46 -6.40 -2.25 -2.31
N ILE A 47 -6.19 -2.29 -3.63
CA ILE A 47 -7.24 -2.15 -4.64
C ILE A 47 -8.23 -3.30 -4.56
N GLY A 48 -9.52 -2.98 -4.51
CA GLY A 48 -10.59 -3.97 -4.62
C GLY A 48 -10.51 -5.09 -3.58
N LYS A 49 -10.27 -6.32 -4.04
CA LYS A 49 -10.13 -7.53 -3.22
C LYS A 49 -8.70 -8.10 -3.25
N VAL A 50 -7.71 -7.27 -3.55
CA VAL A 50 -6.30 -7.70 -3.70
C VAL A 50 -5.78 -8.35 -2.41
N THR A 51 -6.13 -7.85 -1.23
CA THR A 51 -5.77 -8.50 0.04
C THR A 51 -6.13 -9.99 0.04
N ASN A 52 -7.35 -10.35 -0.43
CA ASN A 52 -7.77 -11.75 -0.52
C ASN A 52 -7.01 -12.53 -1.62
N MET A 53 -6.59 -11.88 -2.70
CA MET A 53 -5.79 -12.52 -3.75
C MET A 53 -4.39 -12.85 -3.22
N LEU A 54 -3.77 -11.91 -2.54
CA LEU A 54 -2.45 -12.09 -1.92
C LEU A 54 -2.49 -13.11 -0.77
N GLU A 55 -3.56 -13.15 0.03
CA GLU A 55 -3.76 -14.19 1.06
C GLU A 55 -3.79 -15.59 0.44
N LYS A 56 -4.45 -15.79 -0.71
CA LYS A 56 -4.41 -17.06 -1.43
C LYS A 56 -3.00 -17.45 -1.89
N ILE A 57 -2.16 -16.48 -2.27
CA ILE A 57 -0.75 -16.75 -2.61
C ILE A 57 0.00 -17.25 -1.37
N VAL A 58 -0.23 -16.64 -0.20
CA VAL A 58 0.34 -17.10 1.07
C VAL A 58 -0.11 -18.52 1.40
N ASP A 59 -1.42 -18.81 1.27
CA ASP A 59 -1.98 -20.13 1.52
C ASP A 59 -1.38 -21.18 0.58
N ALA A 60 -1.32 -20.87 -0.73
CA ALA A 60 -0.72 -21.75 -1.73
C ALA A 60 0.75 -22.05 -1.43
N TYR A 61 1.53 -21.01 -1.08
CA TYR A 61 2.94 -21.15 -0.71
C TYR A 61 3.12 -22.00 0.55
N PHE A 62 2.30 -21.77 1.58
CA PHE A 62 2.48 -22.38 2.90
C PHE A 62 1.95 -23.81 2.97
N TYR A 63 0.80 -24.07 2.34
CA TYR A 63 0.12 -25.35 2.39
C TYR A 63 0.36 -26.25 1.17
N ASN A 64 0.99 -25.73 0.09
CA ASN A 64 1.24 -26.44 -1.17
C ASN A 64 -0.05 -27.00 -1.82
N GLU A 65 -1.17 -26.27 -1.70
CA GLU A 65 -2.47 -26.70 -2.25
C GLU A 65 -2.69 -26.22 -3.69
N ASP A 66 -2.08 -25.09 -4.06
CA ASP A 66 -2.17 -24.45 -5.37
C ASP A 66 -0.79 -23.98 -5.85
N ASP A 67 -0.70 -23.52 -7.10
CA ASP A 67 0.51 -22.89 -7.63
C ASP A 67 0.57 -21.38 -7.25
N PRO A 68 1.44 -20.99 -6.32
CA PRO A 68 1.53 -19.60 -5.88
C PRO A 68 1.99 -18.65 -7.01
N PHE A 69 2.76 -19.14 -7.99
CA PHE A 69 3.21 -18.32 -9.12
C PHE A 69 2.08 -18.03 -10.10
N ALA A 70 1.19 -18.99 -10.36
CA ALA A 70 0.00 -18.76 -11.18
C ALA A 70 -0.94 -17.72 -10.52
N LEU A 71 -1.17 -17.82 -9.21
CA LEU A 71 -1.97 -16.84 -8.46
C LEU A 71 -1.32 -15.46 -8.43
N LEU A 72 0.00 -15.40 -8.38
CA LEU A 72 0.75 -14.16 -8.44
C LEU A 72 0.61 -13.49 -9.82
N ASP A 73 0.71 -14.26 -10.91
CA ASP A 73 0.55 -13.75 -12.27
C ASP A 73 -0.85 -13.18 -12.49
N ASP A 74 -1.90 -13.88 -12.04
CA ASP A 74 -3.29 -13.39 -12.07
C ASP A 74 -3.43 -12.06 -11.29
N THR A 75 -2.82 -11.98 -10.12
CA THR A 75 -2.85 -10.77 -9.29
C THR A 75 -2.10 -9.61 -9.95
N LYS A 76 -0.96 -9.89 -10.57
CA LYS A 76 -0.15 -8.95 -11.34
C LYS A 76 -0.92 -8.43 -12.55
N GLN A 77 -1.53 -9.34 -13.33
CA GLN A 77 -2.31 -8.96 -14.50
C GLN A 77 -3.52 -8.09 -14.13
N PHE A 78 -4.17 -8.36 -13.01
CA PHE A 78 -5.24 -7.50 -12.49
C PHE A 78 -4.76 -6.05 -12.31
N HIS A 79 -3.59 -5.83 -11.73
CA HIS A 79 -3.05 -4.48 -11.54
C HIS A 79 -2.58 -3.85 -12.85
N LEU A 80 -1.93 -4.62 -13.71
CA LEU A 80 -1.47 -4.11 -15.02
C LEU A 80 -2.65 -3.65 -15.89
N ASN A 81 -3.79 -4.34 -15.88
CA ASN A 81 -4.99 -3.90 -16.59
C ASN A 81 -5.51 -2.53 -16.08
N ILE A 82 -5.35 -2.24 -14.80
CA ILE A 82 -5.70 -0.93 -14.24
C ILE A 82 -4.67 0.12 -14.70
N VAL A 83 -3.39 -0.21 -14.64
CA VAL A 83 -2.29 0.65 -15.08
C VAL A 83 -2.43 0.98 -16.57
N ASP A 84 -2.68 0.00 -17.43
CA ASP A 84 -2.89 0.17 -18.88
C ASP A 84 -4.07 1.08 -19.21
N THR A 85 -5.08 1.13 -18.32
CA THR A 85 -6.25 2.00 -18.48
C THR A 85 -5.97 3.44 -18.06
N LEU A 86 -5.09 3.64 -17.07
CA LEU A 86 -4.83 4.95 -16.46
C LEU A 86 -3.63 5.68 -17.05
N PHE A 87 -2.68 4.97 -17.66
CA PHE A 87 -1.41 5.50 -18.12
C PHE A 87 -1.06 5.04 -19.54
N ASP A 88 -0.22 5.83 -20.21
CA ASP A 88 0.34 5.43 -21.49
C ASP A 88 1.26 4.21 -21.38
N GLU A 89 1.32 3.38 -22.42
CA GLU A 89 2.11 2.14 -22.47
C GLU A 89 3.59 2.32 -22.10
N LYS A 90 4.17 3.50 -22.38
CA LYS A 90 5.57 3.81 -22.09
C LYS A 90 5.80 4.45 -20.72
N HIS A 91 4.77 4.60 -19.92
CA HIS A 91 4.89 5.23 -18.61
C HIS A 91 5.72 4.37 -17.65
N SER A 92 6.61 4.99 -16.86
CA SER A 92 7.53 4.29 -15.94
C SER A 92 6.82 3.47 -14.87
N ILE A 93 5.55 3.75 -14.59
CA ILE A 93 4.73 3.03 -13.60
C ILE A 93 4.66 1.53 -13.88
N HIS A 94 4.69 1.11 -15.17
CA HIS A 94 4.69 -0.30 -15.52
C HIS A 94 5.90 -1.04 -14.94
N SER A 95 7.08 -0.41 -15.01
CA SER A 95 8.31 -0.95 -14.43
C SER A 95 8.26 -0.94 -12.90
N ASP A 96 7.75 0.15 -12.31
CA ASP A 96 7.64 0.27 -10.85
C ASP A 96 6.73 -0.81 -10.26
N ILE A 97 5.58 -1.07 -10.91
CA ILE A 97 4.64 -2.12 -10.47
C ILE A 97 5.24 -3.51 -10.65
N ASN A 98 5.90 -3.77 -11.81
CA ASN A 98 6.58 -5.03 -12.02
C ASN A 98 7.64 -5.31 -10.93
N ASN A 99 8.41 -4.30 -10.53
CA ASN A 99 9.43 -4.45 -9.49
C ASN A 99 8.82 -4.82 -8.12
N LEU A 100 7.65 -4.26 -7.78
CA LEU A 100 6.95 -4.63 -6.52
C LEU A 100 6.47 -6.09 -6.55
N PHE A 101 6.06 -6.61 -7.71
CA PHE A 101 5.71 -8.03 -7.84
C PHE A 101 6.92 -8.95 -7.72
N VAL A 102 8.11 -8.53 -8.18
CA VAL A 102 9.37 -9.28 -7.99
C VAL A 102 9.69 -9.46 -6.49
N GLU A 103 9.32 -8.52 -5.63
CA GLU A 103 9.49 -8.68 -4.17
C GLU A 103 8.68 -9.88 -3.64
N ILE A 104 7.45 -10.11 -4.18
CA ILE A 104 6.65 -11.29 -3.83
C ILE A 104 7.27 -12.56 -4.40
N GLU A 105 7.75 -12.52 -5.66
CA GLU A 105 8.43 -13.64 -6.32
C GLU A 105 9.60 -14.13 -5.44
N TRP A 106 10.44 -13.23 -4.94
CA TRP A 106 11.56 -13.59 -4.06
C TRP A 106 11.11 -14.30 -2.77
N VAL A 107 10.02 -13.84 -2.14
CA VAL A 107 9.48 -14.50 -0.94
C VAL A 107 9.00 -15.91 -1.26
N ILE A 108 8.36 -16.12 -2.42
CA ILE A 108 7.84 -17.43 -2.84
C ILE A 108 8.96 -18.38 -3.27
N GLU A 109 10.03 -17.86 -3.90
CA GLU A 109 11.18 -18.65 -4.35
C GLU A 109 12.05 -19.13 -3.17
N ASP A 110 12.10 -18.35 -2.10
CA ASP A 110 12.91 -18.66 -0.93
C ASP A 110 12.27 -19.77 -0.09
N LYS A 111 12.67 -21.01 -0.37
CA LYS A 111 12.24 -22.21 0.37
C LYS A 111 12.83 -22.33 1.76
N GLU A 112 13.83 -21.49 2.09
CA GLU A 112 14.51 -21.47 3.39
C GLU A 112 13.95 -20.41 4.35
N VAL A 113 12.90 -19.67 3.95
CA VAL A 113 12.25 -18.72 4.85
C VAL A 113 11.63 -19.48 6.02
N ASN A 114 12.38 -19.54 7.13
CA ASN A 114 11.95 -20.10 8.42
C ASN A 114 10.95 -19.15 9.14
N GLY A 115 10.07 -18.50 8.40
CA GLY A 115 9.00 -17.67 8.94
C GLY A 115 7.77 -18.50 9.27
N ASP A 116 7.06 -18.13 10.34
CA ASP A 116 5.71 -18.66 10.54
C ASP A 116 4.75 -18.05 9.50
N TYR A 117 3.56 -18.62 9.39
CA TYR A 117 2.53 -18.15 8.46
C TYR A 117 2.27 -16.64 8.60
N SER A 118 2.23 -16.13 9.81
CA SER A 118 1.89 -14.74 10.08
C SER A 118 2.98 -13.77 9.59
N TYR A 119 4.26 -14.17 9.72
CA TYR A 119 5.37 -13.42 9.14
C TYR A 119 5.28 -13.37 7.60
N ILE A 120 5.14 -14.54 6.95
CA ILE A 120 5.03 -14.63 5.47
C ILE A 120 3.82 -13.83 4.97
N TYR A 121 2.69 -13.95 5.68
CA TYR A 121 1.49 -13.16 5.39
C TYR A 121 1.81 -11.66 5.34
N ASP A 122 2.45 -11.14 6.36
CA ASP A 122 2.76 -9.71 6.43
C ASP A 122 3.72 -9.26 5.33
N GLN A 123 4.71 -10.07 4.94
CA GLN A 123 5.63 -9.75 3.85
C GLN A 123 4.92 -9.72 2.48
N ILE A 124 4.00 -10.65 2.20
CA ILE A 124 3.29 -10.75 0.91
C ILE A 124 2.10 -9.79 0.86
N VAL A 125 1.20 -9.85 1.85
CA VAL A 125 -0.08 -9.13 1.81
C VAL A 125 0.10 -7.62 1.88
N SER A 126 1.11 -7.14 2.60
CA SER A 126 1.43 -5.72 2.68
C SER A 126 1.74 -5.08 1.31
N LEU A 127 2.27 -5.86 0.36
CA LEU A 127 2.62 -5.36 -0.97
C LEU A 127 1.38 -4.88 -1.76
N GLY A 128 0.19 -5.39 -1.48
CA GLY A 128 -1.05 -4.87 -2.03
C GLY A 128 -1.29 -3.39 -1.71
N GLU A 129 -0.90 -2.96 -0.51
CA GLU A 129 -0.98 -1.55 -0.10
C GLU A 129 0.07 -0.69 -0.83
N PHE A 130 1.29 -1.20 -1.00
CA PHE A 130 2.35 -0.50 -1.73
C PHE A 130 2.01 -0.32 -3.20
N ILE A 131 1.54 -1.39 -3.85
CA ILE A 131 1.15 -1.35 -5.26
C ILE A 131 0.02 -0.34 -5.47
N SER A 132 -1.04 -0.41 -4.65
CA SER A 132 -2.18 0.50 -4.77
C SER A 132 -1.79 1.96 -4.58
N THR A 133 -1.02 2.27 -3.54
CA THR A 133 -0.62 3.65 -3.25
C THR A 133 0.34 4.19 -4.29
N LYS A 134 1.20 3.36 -4.87
CA LYS A 134 2.08 3.76 -5.98
C LYS A 134 1.26 4.14 -7.22
N ILE A 135 0.29 3.32 -7.62
CA ILE A 135 -0.61 3.62 -8.74
C ILE A 135 -1.38 4.92 -8.50
N LEU A 136 -2.02 5.04 -7.33
CA LEU A 136 -2.85 6.20 -7.01
C LEU A 136 -2.04 7.49 -6.89
N SER A 137 -0.90 7.47 -6.19
CA SER A 137 -0.03 8.64 -6.06
C SER A 137 0.47 9.12 -7.42
N THR A 138 0.92 8.20 -8.27
CA THR A 138 1.39 8.52 -9.62
C THR A 138 0.24 9.10 -10.46
N TYR A 139 -0.94 8.49 -10.45
CA TYR A 139 -2.11 8.97 -11.21
C TYR A 139 -2.57 10.36 -10.76
N LEU A 140 -2.59 10.62 -9.44
CA LEU A 140 -2.95 11.94 -8.92
C LEU A 140 -1.95 13.01 -9.37
N ASN A 141 -0.65 12.71 -9.38
CA ASN A 141 0.37 13.63 -9.90
C ASN A 141 0.17 13.93 -11.40
N GLU A 142 -0.15 12.92 -12.23
CA GLU A 142 -0.51 13.11 -13.65
C GLU A 142 -1.76 13.96 -13.83
N CYS A 143 -2.70 13.91 -12.89
CA CYS A 143 -3.89 14.77 -12.86
C CYS A 143 -3.60 16.20 -12.36
N GLY A 144 -2.36 16.56 -12.07
CA GLY A 144 -1.97 17.87 -11.51
C GLY A 144 -2.27 18.03 -10.03
N LEU A 145 -2.53 16.94 -9.31
CA LEU A 145 -2.75 16.90 -7.87
C LEU A 145 -1.44 16.48 -7.18
N GLU A 146 -0.49 17.44 -7.14
CA GLU A 146 0.84 17.22 -6.58
C GLU A 146 0.78 16.65 -5.17
N ASN A 147 1.43 15.51 -4.95
CA ASN A 147 1.44 14.81 -3.69
C ASN A 147 2.78 14.13 -3.41
N ASN A 148 3.03 13.86 -2.14
CA ASN A 148 4.20 13.13 -1.67
C ASN A 148 3.77 11.77 -1.11
N LEU A 149 4.23 10.70 -1.76
CA LEU A 149 4.04 9.32 -1.27
C LEU A 149 5.04 9.05 -0.15
N ILE A 150 4.53 8.73 1.04
CA ILE A 150 5.31 8.40 2.22
C ILE A 150 5.04 6.94 2.57
N ASP A 151 6.09 6.17 2.74
CA ASP A 151 5.99 4.79 3.20
C ASP A 151 5.44 4.73 4.63
N ALA A 152 4.36 3.97 4.84
CA ALA A 152 3.76 3.82 6.17
C ALA A 152 4.72 3.21 7.19
N ARG A 153 5.72 2.46 6.75
CA ARG A 153 6.79 1.92 7.60
C ARG A 153 7.65 3.00 8.23
N ASP A 154 7.74 4.17 7.60
CA ASP A 154 8.43 5.35 8.14
C ASP A 154 7.55 6.17 9.09
N LEU A 155 6.25 5.86 9.16
CA LEU A 155 5.27 6.56 9.99
C LEU A 155 4.81 5.73 11.18
N ILE A 156 4.55 4.44 11.00
CA ILE A 156 3.87 3.57 11.96
C ILE A 156 4.85 2.54 12.53
N ARG A 157 5.17 2.67 13.81
CA ARG A 157 5.98 1.67 14.53
C ARG A 157 5.09 0.72 15.31
N THR A 158 5.47 -0.56 15.26
CA THR A 158 4.71 -1.65 15.88
C THR A 158 5.62 -2.57 16.69
N ASP A 159 5.00 -3.46 17.46
CA ASP A 159 5.65 -4.69 17.92
C ASP A 159 5.77 -5.71 16.77
N ASN A 160 6.29 -6.89 17.07
CA ASN A 160 6.48 -7.99 16.13
C ASN A 160 5.36 -9.05 16.19
N THR A 161 4.17 -8.67 16.62
CA THR A 161 2.98 -9.53 16.55
C THR A 161 2.40 -9.46 15.14
N TYR A 162 2.93 -10.26 14.23
CA TYR A 162 2.50 -10.29 12.84
C TYR A 162 1.00 -10.56 12.70
N ARG A 163 0.34 -10.04 11.64
CA ARG A 163 -1.10 -10.05 11.35
C ARG A 163 -1.98 -9.27 12.34
N ASN A 164 -1.46 -8.86 13.47
CA ASN A 164 -2.22 -8.12 14.50
C ASN A 164 -1.27 -7.25 15.34
N ALA A 165 -0.35 -6.57 14.67
CA ALA A 165 0.70 -5.80 15.30
C ALA A 165 0.14 -4.60 16.09
N LYS A 166 0.68 -4.39 17.27
CA LYS A 166 0.27 -3.29 18.14
C LYS A 166 1.12 -2.06 17.90
N VAL A 167 0.45 -0.94 17.68
CA VAL A 167 1.11 0.33 17.40
C VAL A 167 1.79 0.90 18.65
N ASP A 168 3.07 1.25 18.53
CA ASP A 168 3.78 2.10 19.48
C ASP A 168 3.38 3.56 19.21
N TRP A 169 2.37 4.04 19.89
CA TRP A 169 1.80 5.37 19.67
C TRP A 169 2.78 6.50 19.93
N GLN A 170 3.71 6.33 20.86
CA GLN A 170 4.69 7.38 21.17
C GLN A 170 5.67 7.55 20.00
N LYS A 171 6.25 6.47 19.51
CA LYS A 171 7.16 6.51 18.37
C LYS A 171 6.43 6.93 17.09
N THR A 172 5.26 6.37 16.83
CA THR A 172 4.42 6.70 15.68
C THR A 172 4.09 8.20 15.63
N THR A 173 3.66 8.78 16.74
CA THR A 173 3.37 10.22 16.80
C THR A 173 4.58 11.07 16.45
N ASN A 174 5.77 10.70 16.97
CA ASN A 174 7.01 11.41 16.67
C ASN A 174 7.37 11.31 15.18
N LEU A 175 7.24 10.12 14.59
CA LEU A 175 7.52 9.88 13.17
C LEU A 175 6.56 10.63 12.26
N ILE A 176 5.26 10.63 12.56
CA ILE A 176 4.25 11.39 11.83
C ILE A 176 4.60 12.88 11.85
N ASN A 177 4.91 13.44 13.01
CA ASN A 177 5.31 14.85 13.13
C ASN A 177 6.61 15.16 12.38
N SER A 178 7.52 14.20 12.28
CA SER A 178 8.81 14.39 11.58
C SER A 178 8.69 14.28 10.07
N ASN A 179 7.80 13.44 9.57
CA ASN A 179 7.78 13.07 8.13
C ASN A 179 6.63 13.72 7.35
N ILE A 180 5.49 14.02 7.97
CA ILE A 180 4.37 14.69 7.29
C ILE A 180 4.62 16.21 7.25
N LYS A 181 5.02 16.71 6.06
CA LYS A 181 5.37 18.14 5.85
C LYS A 181 4.76 18.73 4.59
N SER A 182 4.49 17.91 3.59
CA SER A 182 3.93 18.33 2.31
C SER A 182 2.46 18.71 2.44
N LYS A 183 1.96 19.52 1.50
CA LYS A 183 0.55 19.91 1.46
C LYS A 183 -0.35 18.69 1.33
N TRP A 184 0.00 17.77 0.42
CA TRP A 184 -0.66 16.48 0.27
C TRP A 184 0.34 15.36 0.52
N CYS A 185 0.01 14.49 1.47
CA CYS A 185 0.76 13.29 1.80
C CYS A 185 -0.11 12.07 1.54
N ILE A 186 0.39 11.12 0.78
CA ILE A 186 -0.26 9.83 0.53
C ILE A 186 0.51 8.74 1.28
N THR A 187 -0.19 7.82 1.90
CA THR A 187 0.43 6.69 2.59
C THR A 187 -0.48 5.46 2.56
N GLN A 188 0.09 4.31 2.87
CA GLN A 188 -0.61 3.04 2.99
C GLN A 188 -1.47 3.01 4.26
N GLY A 189 -2.61 2.32 4.19
CA GLY A 189 -3.31 1.84 5.37
C GLY A 189 -2.79 0.47 5.83
N PHE A 190 -3.34 -0.08 6.88
CA PHE A 190 -3.20 -1.47 7.30
C PHE A 190 -1.78 -1.92 7.73
N ILE A 191 -0.72 -1.24 7.36
CA ILE A 191 0.67 -1.67 7.59
C ILE A 191 1.43 -0.78 8.56
N GLY A 192 2.46 -1.34 9.17
CA GLY A 192 3.46 -0.69 9.98
C GLY A 192 4.79 -1.41 9.90
N CYS A 193 5.68 -1.12 10.84
CA CYS A 193 7.04 -1.66 10.81
C CYS A 193 7.56 -1.90 12.23
N THR A 194 8.25 -3.02 12.44
CA THR A 194 8.96 -3.31 13.68
C THR A 194 10.20 -2.42 13.84
N SER A 195 10.81 -2.46 15.03
CA SER A 195 12.11 -1.78 15.25
C SER A 195 13.25 -2.34 14.41
N GLU A 196 13.12 -3.56 13.91
CA GLU A 196 14.09 -4.27 13.07
C GLU A 196 13.80 -4.10 11.57
N ASN A 197 12.87 -3.23 11.22
CA ASN A 197 12.43 -2.91 9.86
C ASN A 197 11.69 -4.05 9.13
N PHE A 198 11.07 -4.97 9.84
CA PHE A 198 10.14 -5.91 9.22
C PHE A 198 8.75 -5.30 9.08
N THR A 199 8.13 -5.50 7.93
CA THR A 199 6.76 -5.06 7.68
C THR A 199 5.78 -5.86 8.54
N THR A 200 4.78 -5.18 9.08
CA THR A 200 3.70 -5.78 9.87
C THR A 200 2.34 -5.32 9.37
N THR A 201 1.30 -6.14 9.58
CA THR A 201 -0.08 -5.73 9.37
C THR A 201 -0.79 -5.52 10.70
N LEU A 202 -1.76 -4.60 10.72
CA LEU A 202 -2.39 -4.13 11.96
C LEU A 202 -3.67 -4.90 12.34
N GLY A 203 -4.13 -5.84 11.49
CA GLY A 203 -5.34 -6.62 11.70
C GLY A 203 -6.63 -5.91 11.27
#